data_9ebb2a21a31c946edb5c621cad2cfdbf
#
_entry.id   9ebb2a21a31c946edb5c621cad2cfdbf
#
_cell.length_a   1.000
_cell.length_b   1.000
_cell.length_c   1.000
_cell.angle_alpha   90.00
_cell.angle_beta   90.00
_cell.angle_gamma   90.00
#
_symmetry.space_group_name_H-M   'P 1'
#
loop_
_entity.id
_entity.type
_entity.pdbx_description
1 polymer ?
#
loop_
_entity_poly.entity_id
_entity_poly.type
_entity_poly.pdbx_seq_one_letter_code
_entity_poly.pdbx_strand_id
1 'polypeptide(L)'
;MSIAKDGADAVGAAWRIPEWFPDISADQLAKLKKYHDELLRFNRSLNLIGVKTIPLADAIHFADSIIACRAISKSASIAEIHDFGSGNGFPGLVYAILFPATKVKLVEADAKKSEFLKHVAATTKLTNVEVITRTVESLPEGSVSYALARGYGPIALSILNTRKIFKSGGAFFHMKSEEWAKEIADIPSQLCSYWQPSALGEYKLPIGEIRFAVVKTTKIKD
;
A
#
# COMPACT_ATOMS: atom_id res chain seq x y z
N MET A 1 14.89 -35.90 32.11
CA MET A 1 14.82 -34.46 32.49
C MET A 1 14.66 -33.64 31.23
N SER A 2 13.42 -33.34 30.90
CA SER A 2 13.05 -32.57 29.72
C SER A 2 13.03 -31.09 30.10
N ILE A 3 13.88 -30.27 29.50
CA ILE A 3 13.84 -28.82 29.67
C ILE A 3 12.91 -28.30 28.59
N ALA A 4 11.69 -27.98 29.01
CA ALA A 4 10.74 -27.19 28.20
C ALA A 4 11.41 -25.84 27.83
N LYS A 5 11.57 -25.58 26.54
CA LYS A 5 11.83 -24.23 26.02
C LYS A 5 10.52 -23.47 26.06
N ASP A 6 10.26 -22.83 27.17
CA ASP A 6 9.17 -21.86 27.30
C ASP A 6 9.39 -20.68 26.38
N GLY A 7 8.29 -20.24 25.82
CA GLY A 7 8.20 -19.27 24.76
C GLY A 7 8.87 -17.94 25.08
N ALA A 8 9.59 -17.45 24.10
CA ALA A 8 9.83 -16.03 23.99
C ALA A 8 8.45 -15.36 23.80
N ASP A 9 7.97 -14.74 24.87
CA ASP A 9 6.79 -13.89 24.85
C ASP A 9 6.92 -12.93 23.68
N ALA A 10 6.06 -13.11 22.69
CA ALA A 10 5.90 -12.15 21.62
C ALA A 10 5.49 -10.83 22.31
N VAL A 11 6.36 -9.85 22.30
CA VAL A 11 6.01 -8.46 22.66
C VAL A 11 4.77 -8.17 21.83
N GLY A 12 3.62 -8.09 22.48
CA GLY A 12 2.34 -8.03 21.80
C GLY A 12 2.31 -6.84 20.86
N ALA A 13 2.01 -7.08 19.59
CA ALA A 13 1.85 -6.00 18.63
C ALA A 13 0.70 -5.10 19.10
N ALA A 14 0.95 -3.79 19.19
CA ALA A 14 -0.07 -2.82 19.60
C ALA A 14 -1.19 -2.73 18.55
N TRP A 15 -2.41 -2.41 19.00
CA TRP A 15 -3.54 -2.14 18.12
C TRP A 15 -4.29 -0.90 18.60
N ARG A 16 -3.90 0.28 18.11
CA ARG A 16 -4.40 1.60 18.52
C ARG A 16 -5.20 2.30 17.41
N ILE A 17 -5.47 1.60 16.30
CA ILE A 17 -6.23 2.16 15.16
C ILE A 17 -7.58 2.76 15.58
N PRO A 18 -8.40 2.13 16.47
CA PRO A 18 -9.66 2.74 16.91
C PRO A 18 -9.50 4.06 17.65
N GLU A 19 -8.40 4.24 18.38
CA GLU A 19 -8.10 5.47 19.11
C GLU A 19 -7.71 6.61 18.16
N TRP A 20 -6.92 6.31 17.14
CA TRP A 20 -6.40 7.28 16.18
C TRP A 20 -7.41 7.65 15.08
N PHE A 21 -8.30 6.72 14.75
CA PHE A 21 -9.29 6.87 13.67
C PHE A 21 -10.70 6.49 14.13
N PRO A 22 -11.30 7.25 15.08
CA PRO A 22 -12.60 6.91 15.66
C PRO A 22 -13.76 7.03 14.67
N ASP A 23 -13.54 7.65 13.52
CA ASP A 23 -14.50 7.79 12.42
C ASP A 23 -14.58 6.57 11.49
N ILE A 24 -13.69 5.58 11.64
CA ILE A 24 -13.77 4.31 10.88
C ILE A 24 -14.90 3.47 11.45
N SER A 25 -15.74 2.93 10.56
CA SER A 25 -16.89 2.11 10.99
C SER A 25 -16.45 0.83 11.72
N ALA A 26 -17.31 0.28 12.57
CA ALA A 26 -17.03 -0.94 13.32
C ALA A 26 -16.72 -2.14 12.39
N ASP A 27 -17.39 -2.27 11.25
CA ASP A 27 -17.11 -3.31 10.25
C ASP A 27 -15.72 -3.15 9.64
N GLN A 28 -15.34 -1.94 9.25
CA GLN A 28 -14.00 -1.66 8.72
C GLN A 28 -12.91 -1.90 9.77
N LEU A 29 -13.12 -1.48 11.02
CA LEU A 29 -12.20 -1.74 12.13
C LEU A 29 -12.02 -3.26 12.36
N ALA A 30 -13.10 -4.03 12.33
CA ALA A 30 -13.04 -5.49 12.47
C ALA A 30 -12.23 -6.14 11.33
N LYS A 31 -12.41 -5.69 10.08
CA LYS A 31 -11.65 -6.16 8.92
C LYS A 31 -10.17 -5.79 9.02
N LEU A 32 -9.84 -4.55 9.40
CA LEU A 32 -8.46 -4.11 9.62
C LEU A 32 -7.79 -4.93 10.73
N LYS A 33 -8.50 -5.18 11.85
CA LYS A 33 -7.98 -6.01 12.95
C LYS A 33 -7.75 -7.46 12.50
N LYS A 34 -8.69 -8.02 11.75
CA LYS A 34 -8.53 -9.37 11.20
C LYS A 34 -7.32 -9.46 10.27
N TYR A 35 -7.14 -8.46 9.40
CA TYR A 35 -5.96 -8.38 8.54
C TYR A 35 -4.66 -8.29 9.36
N HIS A 36 -4.63 -7.47 10.42
CA HIS A 36 -3.49 -7.37 11.32
C HIS A 36 -3.12 -8.73 11.94
N ASP A 37 -4.11 -9.49 12.42
CA ASP A 37 -3.89 -10.79 13.03
C ASP A 37 -3.36 -11.81 12.01
N GLU A 38 -3.90 -11.82 10.79
CA GLU A 38 -3.40 -12.67 9.71
C GLU A 38 -1.98 -12.27 9.29
N LEU A 39 -1.68 -10.98 9.20
CA LEU A 39 -0.34 -10.48 8.90
C LEU A 39 0.69 -11.00 9.90
N LEU A 40 0.43 -10.90 11.19
CA LEU A 40 1.33 -11.38 12.24
C LEU A 40 1.47 -12.90 12.21
N ARG A 41 0.38 -13.61 11.96
CA ARG A 41 0.37 -15.07 11.83
C ARG A 41 1.26 -15.54 10.69
N PHE A 42 1.07 -14.97 9.49
CA PHE A 42 1.83 -15.36 8.30
C PHE A 42 3.25 -14.82 8.30
N ASN A 43 3.54 -13.74 9.02
CA ASN A 43 4.88 -13.16 9.10
C ASN A 43 5.93 -14.14 9.64
N ARG A 44 5.51 -15.12 10.44
CA ARG A 44 6.39 -16.17 10.95
C ARG A 44 7.02 -17.05 9.86
N SER A 45 6.39 -17.12 8.68
CA SER A 45 6.83 -17.98 7.57
C SER A 45 7.16 -17.22 6.28
N LEU A 46 6.57 -16.03 6.07
CA LEU A 46 6.69 -15.30 4.81
C LEU A 46 7.53 -14.01 4.89
N ASN A 47 7.99 -13.60 6.08
CA ASN A 47 8.74 -12.35 6.28
C ASN A 47 8.07 -11.14 5.61
N LEU A 48 6.76 -10.96 5.85
CA LEU A 48 5.95 -9.90 5.26
C LEU A 48 6.32 -8.51 5.76
N ILE A 49 6.70 -8.41 7.05
CA ILE A 49 7.19 -7.19 7.71
C ILE A 49 8.42 -7.50 8.55
N GLY A 50 9.28 -6.51 8.71
CA GLY A 50 10.50 -6.65 9.52
C GLY A 50 10.18 -6.91 10.99
N VAL A 51 10.94 -7.79 11.65
CA VAL A 51 10.72 -8.16 13.06
C VAL A 51 10.69 -6.94 13.98
N LYS A 52 11.56 -5.94 13.73
CA LYS A 52 11.62 -4.68 14.50
C LYS A 52 10.36 -3.82 14.34
N THR A 53 9.57 -4.03 13.30
CA THR A 53 8.36 -3.25 13.01
C THR A 53 7.09 -3.89 13.58
N ILE A 54 7.16 -5.15 14.04
CA ILE A 54 6.01 -5.87 14.59
C ILE A 54 5.33 -5.12 15.75
N PRO A 55 6.06 -4.61 16.78
CA PRO A 55 5.42 -3.92 17.90
C PRO A 55 4.66 -2.65 17.51
N LEU A 56 5.01 -2.04 16.38
CA LEU A 56 4.45 -0.79 15.87
C LEU A 56 3.73 -0.98 14.53
N ALA A 57 3.33 -2.21 14.20
CA ALA A 57 2.72 -2.51 12.91
C ALA A 57 1.44 -1.70 12.66
N ASP A 58 0.66 -1.46 13.71
CA ASP A 58 -0.52 -0.60 13.66
C ASP A 58 -0.21 0.83 13.20
N ALA A 59 0.91 1.40 13.62
CA ALA A 59 1.31 2.76 13.23
C ALA A 59 1.97 2.79 11.85
N ILE A 60 3.07 2.02 11.67
CA ILE A 60 3.94 2.15 10.49
C ILE A 60 3.42 1.44 9.24
N HIS A 61 2.38 0.60 9.38
CA HIS A 61 1.74 -0.03 8.24
C HIS A 61 0.27 0.36 8.11
N PHE A 62 -0.54 0.21 9.16
CA PHE A 62 -1.97 0.48 9.08
C PHE A 62 -2.27 1.98 9.09
N ALA A 63 -1.81 2.75 10.08
CA ALA A 63 -2.08 4.19 10.15
C ALA A 63 -1.48 4.93 8.94
N ASP A 64 -0.24 4.58 8.53
CA ASP A 64 0.40 5.08 7.32
C ASP A 64 -0.52 4.89 6.09
N SER A 65 -0.98 3.65 5.87
CA SER A 65 -1.86 3.34 4.74
C SER A 65 -3.22 4.02 4.84
N ILE A 66 -3.82 4.11 6.02
CA ILE A 66 -5.11 4.79 6.23
C ILE A 66 -5.01 6.25 5.83
N ILE A 67 -3.98 6.97 6.30
CA ILE A 67 -3.79 8.40 6.01
C ILE A 67 -3.56 8.60 4.51
N ALA A 68 -2.65 7.83 3.91
CA ALA A 68 -2.35 7.93 2.49
C ALA A 68 -3.57 7.60 1.62
N CYS A 69 -4.30 6.50 1.90
CA CYS A 69 -5.49 6.11 1.16
C CYS A 69 -6.58 7.19 1.21
N ARG A 70 -6.78 7.85 2.35
CA ARG A 70 -7.71 8.98 2.49
C ARG A 70 -7.28 10.19 1.66
N ALA A 71 -5.99 10.51 1.61
CA ALA A 71 -5.48 11.58 0.76
C ALA A 71 -5.69 11.27 -0.73
N ILE A 72 -5.41 10.03 -1.15
CA ILE A 72 -5.61 9.56 -2.52
C ILE A 72 -7.09 9.63 -2.93
N SER A 73 -7.99 9.10 -2.10
CA SER A 73 -9.44 9.08 -2.42
C SER A 73 -10.07 10.46 -2.54
N LYS A 74 -9.52 11.47 -1.82
CA LYS A 74 -9.96 12.87 -1.93
C LYS A 74 -9.47 13.55 -3.20
N SER A 75 -8.40 13.05 -3.83
CA SER A 75 -7.75 13.69 -4.97
C SER A 75 -8.39 13.38 -6.31
N ALA A 76 -9.18 12.30 -6.42
CA ALA A 76 -9.84 11.86 -7.65
C ALA A 76 -11.02 10.93 -7.35
N SER A 77 -12.01 10.89 -8.26
CA SER A 77 -13.04 9.85 -8.25
C SER A 77 -12.48 8.57 -8.87
N ILE A 78 -12.21 7.58 -8.03
CA ILE A 78 -11.50 6.35 -8.42
C ILE A 78 -12.45 5.15 -8.33
N ALA A 79 -12.88 4.65 -9.49
CA ALA A 79 -13.70 3.44 -9.58
C ALA A 79 -12.86 2.16 -9.51
N GLU A 80 -11.64 2.19 -10.04
CA GLU A 80 -10.68 1.08 -10.01
C GLU A 80 -9.26 1.60 -9.76
N ILE A 81 -8.49 0.92 -8.91
CA ILE A 81 -7.09 1.25 -8.61
C ILE A 81 -6.24 -0.03 -8.53
N HIS A 82 -5.01 0.05 -9.03
CA HIS A 82 -4.02 -1.01 -8.92
C HIS A 82 -3.07 -0.71 -7.75
N ASP A 83 -2.70 -1.73 -6.97
CA ASP A 83 -1.60 -1.66 -6.00
C ASP A 83 -0.40 -2.41 -6.60
N PHE A 84 0.67 -1.69 -6.90
CA PHE A 84 1.85 -2.23 -7.58
C PHE A 84 2.88 -2.76 -6.60
N GLY A 85 3.23 -4.04 -6.75
CA GLY A 85 4.09 -4.73 -5.82
C GLY A 85 3.43 -4.85 -4.45
N SER A 86 2.18 -5.36 -4.42
CA SER A 86 1.33 -5.35 -3.22
C SER A 86 1.95 -6.03 -2.00
N GLY A 87 2.84 -7.00 -2.19
CA GLY A 87 3.65 -7.62 -1.16
C GLY A 87 2.85 -8.14 0.04
N ASN A 88 2.97 -7.40 1.12
CA ASN A 88 2.25 -7.66 2.38
C ASN A 88 0.82 -7.08 2.40
N GLY A 89 0.35 -6.45 1.32
CA GLY A 89 -1.00 -5.90 1.17
C GLY A 89 -1.16 -4.42 1.50
N PHE A 90 -0.06 -3.70 1.81
CA PHE A 90 -0.12 -2.26 2.07
C PHE A 90 0.36 -1.45 0.86
N PRO A 91 -0.41 -0.45 0.43
CA PRO A 91 -1.65 0.04 1.04
C PRO A 91 -2.94 -0.59 0.46
N GLY A 92 -2.87 -1.48 -0.55
CA GLY A 92 -4.01 -1.91 -1.35
C GLY A 92 -5.15 -2.57 -0.57
N LEU A 93 -4.87 -3.50 0.37
CA LEU A 93 -5.91 -4.11 1.21
C LEU A 93 -6.56 -3.08 2.15
N VAL A 94 -5.78 -2.13 2.67
CA VAL A 94 -6.35 -1.04 3.49
C VAL A 94 -7.25 -0.17 2.64
N TYR A 95 -6.85 0.16 1.40
CA TYR A 95 -7.68 0.91 0.46
C TYR A 95 -9.00 0.19 0.20
N ALA A 96 -8.96 -1.13 -0.06
CA ALA A 96 -10.15 -1.93 -0.31
C ALA A 96 -11.12 -1.98 0.88
N ILE A 97 -10.59 -2.04 2.11
CA ILE A 97 -11.40 -2.03 3.33
C ILE A 97 -12.08 -0.67 3.53
N LEU A 98 -11.36 0.43 3.31
CA LEU A 98 -11.87 1.79 3.54
C LEU A 98 -12.85 2.23 2.45
N PHE A 99 -12.65 1.79 1.21
CA PHE A 99 -13.40 2.25 0.03
C PHE A 99 -14.04 1.07 -0.72
N PRO A 100 -15.09 0.45 -0.16
CA PRO A 100 -15.68 -0.78 -0.71
C PRO A 100 -16.33 -0.62 -2.10
N ALA A 101 -16.62 0.62 -2.52
CA ALA A 101 -17.12 0.91 -3.86
C ALA A 101 -16.01 0.96 -4.93
N THR A 102 -14.73 1.01 -4.54
CA THR A 102 -13.60 1.02 -5.47
C THR A 102 -13.10 -0.41 -5.69
N LYS A 103 -12.95 -0.83 -6.94
CA LYS A 103 -12.29 -2.10 -7.28
C LYS A 103 -10.78 -1.95 -7.09
N VAL A 104 -10.16 -2.82 -6.30
CA VAL A 104 -8.72 -2.82 -6.02
C VAL A 104 -8.08 -4.06 -6.63
N LYS A 105 -7.09 -3.85 -7.50
CA LYS A 105 -6.30 -4.89 -8.13
C LYS A 105 -4.92 -4.94 -7.50
N LEU A 106 -4.65 -6.00 -6.75
CA LEU A 106 -3.38 -6.23 -6.09
C LEU A 106 -2.44 -6.97 -7.05
N VAL A 107 -1.39 -6.29 -7.54
CA VAL A 107 -0.42 -6.86 -8.50
C VAL A 107 0.83 -7.27 -7.75
N GLU A 108 1.10 -8.57 -7.68
CA GLU A 108 2.21 -9.15 -6.95
C GLU A 108 2.81 -10.32 -7.74
N ALA A 109 4.13 -10.31 -7.93
CA ALA A 109 4.82 -11.33 -8.70
C ALA A 109 5.12 -12.60 -7.89
N ASP A 110 5.33 -12.46 -6.58
CA ASP A 110 5.61 -13.59 -5.69
C ASP A 110 4.33 -14.38 -5.41
N ALA A 111 4.32 -15.67 -5.80
CA ALA A 111 3.16 -16.53 -5.65
C ALA A 111 2.75 -16.74 -4.17
N LYS A 112 3.70 -16.82 -3.24
CA LYS A 112 3.40 -17.02 -1.82
C LYS A 112 2.76 -15.79 -1.21
N LYS A 113 3.24 -14.59 -1.58
CA LYS A 113 2.62 -13.32 -1.17
C LYS A 113 1.25 -13.15 -1.81
N SER A 114 1.08 -13.52 -3.08
CA SER A 114 -0.23 -13.53 -3.75
C SER A 114 -1.25 -14.42 -3.03
N GLU A 115 -0.84 -15.62 -2.59
CA GLU A 115 -1.71 -16.50 -1.80
C GLU A 115 -2.08 -15.88 -0.43
N PHE A 116 -1.12 -15.21 0.24
CA PHE A 116 -1.42 -14.44 1.44
C PHE A 116 -2.46 -13.34 1.19
N LEU A 117 -2.30 -12.56 0.09
CA LEU A 117 -3.26 -11.52 -0.28
C LEU A 117 -4.68 -12.08 -0.53
N LYS A 118 -4.78 -13.20 -1.27
CA LYS A 118 -6.05 -13.91 -1.49
C LYS A 118 -6.67 -14.40 -0.17
N HIS A 119 -5.83 -14.95 0.72
CA HIS A 119 -6.26 -15.40 2.03
C HIS A 119 -6.84 -14.25 2.87
N VAL A 120 -6.15 -13.11 2.93
CA VAL A 120 -6.65 -11.94 3.66
C VAL A 120 -7.95 -11.42 3.05
N ALA A 121 -8.03 -11.28 1.72
CA ALA A 121 -9.24 -10.84 1.05
C ALA A 121 -10.44 -11.74 1.37
N ALA A 122 -10.24 -13.08 1.36
CA ALA A 122 -11.28 -14.05 1.70
C ALA A 122 -11.70 -13.97 3.18
N THR A 123 -10.74 -13.95 4.12
CA THR A 123 -11.03 -13.94 5.57
C THR A 123 -11.64 -12.63 6.06
N THR A 124 -11.35 -11.51 5.37
CA THR A 124 -11.95 -10.20 5.62
C THR A 124 -13.21 -9.95 4.77
N LYS A 125 -13.61 -10.94 3.95
CA LYS A 125 -14.81 -10.89 3.09
C LYS A 125 -14.81 -9.66 2.15
N LEU A 126 -13.66 -9.32 1.56
CA LEU A 126 -13.57 -8.25 0.57
C LEU A 126 -14.03 -8.75 -0.79
N THR A 127 -15.10 -8.16 -1.32
CA THR A 127 -15.67 -8.50 -2.65
C THR A 127 -15.14 -7.60 -3.76
N ASN A 128 -14.41 -6.54 -3.40
CA ASN A 128 -13.88 -5.54 -4.31
C ASN A 128 -12.37 -5.71 -4.59
N VAL A 129 -11.78 -6.87 -4.25
CA VAL A 129 -10.36 -7.17 -4.43
C VAL A 129 -10.18 -8.23 -5.51
N GLU A 130 -9.23 -7.98 -6.41
CA GLU A 130 -8.70 -8.94 -7.37
C GLU A 130 -7.18 -9.07 -7.18
N VAL A 131 -6.65 -10.27 -6.98
CA VAL A 131 -5.21 -10.52 -6.89
C VAL A 131 -4.67 -11.02 -8.21
N ILE A 132 -3.72 -10.28 -8.77
CA ILE A 132 -3.09 -10.54 -10.08
C ILE A 132 -1.65 -11.01 -9.84
N THR A 133 -1.40 -12.32 -9.98
CA THR A 133 -0.08 -12.91 -9.76
C THR A 133 0.79 -12.78 -11.01
N ARG A 134 1.44 -11.61 -11.17
CA ARG A 134 2.38 -11.30 -12.26
C ARG A 134 3.21 -10.07 -11.94
N THR A 135 4.23 -9.80 -12.76
CA THR A 135 4.97 -8.53 -12.67
C THR A 135 4.13 -7.38 -13.19
N VAL A 136 4.34 -6.18 -12.65
CA VAL A 136 3.59 -4.97 -13.03
C VAL A 136 3.77 -4.66 -14.51
N GLU A 137 5.01 -4.79 -15.01
CA GLU A 137 5.38 -4.49 -16.39
C GLU A 137 4.73 -5.42 -17.42
N SER A 138 4.19 -6.56 -16.98
CA SER A 138 3.46 -7.51 -17.84
C SER A 138 1.98 -7.20 -17.98
N LEU A 139 1.48 -6.15 -17.32
CA LEU A 139 0.11 -5.70 -17.52
C LEU A 139 -0.08 -5.18 -18.95
N PRO A 140 -1.29 -5.30 -19.53
CA PRO A 140 -1.56 -4.82 -20.89
C PRO A 140 -1.30 -3.30 -21.02
N GLU A 141 -0.84 -2.88 -22.18
CA GLU A 141 -0.65 -1.46 -22.49
C GLU A 141 -1.97 -0.69 -22.34
N GLY A 142 -1.89 0.51 -21.77
CA GLY A 142 -3.06 1.37 -21.57
C GLY A 142 -4.16 0.78 -20.68
N SER A 143 -3.86 -0.23 -19.83
CA SER A 143 -4.86 -0.86 -18.98
C SER A 143 -5.08 -0.17 -17.64
N VAL A 144 -4.16 0.71 -17.21
CA VAL A 144 -4.15 1.33 -15.89
C VAL A 144 -4.55 2.79 -15.96
N SER A 145 -5.59 3.19 -15.20
CA SER A 145 -5.95 4.59 -15.01
C SER A 145 -5.41 5.13 -13.69
N TYR A 146 -5.48 4.34 -12.63
CA TYR A 146 -4.99 4.70 -11.30
C TYR A 146 -4.17 3.56 -10.71
N ALA A 147 -3.01 3.92 -10.15
CA ALA A 147 -2.22 3.02 -9.35
C ALA A 147 -1.72 3.69 -8.08
N LEU A 148 -1.43 2.89 -7.07
CA LEU A 148 -0.74 3.29 -5.86
C LEU A 148 0.38 2.29 -5.57
N ALA A 149 1.40 2.71 -4.81
CA ALA A 149 2.44 1.81 -4.36
C ALA A 149 3.15 2.34 -3.11
N ARG A 150 3.62 1.41 -2.29
CA ARG A 150 4.53 1.67 -1.18
C ARG A 150 5.77 0.79 -1.30
N GLY A 151 6.96 1.42 -1.33
CA GLY A 151 8.22 0.67 -1.41
C GLY A 151 8.48 0.00 -2.77
N TYR A 152 7.79 0.41 -3.83
CA TYR A 152 7.96 -0.17 -5.18
C TYR A 152 9.30 0.23 -5.82
N GLY A 153 9.78 1.45 -5.56
CA GLY A 153 11.07 1.94 -6.06
C GLY A 153 11.12 3.47 -6.10
N PRO A 154 12.24 4.06 -6.55
CA PRO A 154 12.34 5.50 -6.81
C PRO A 154 11.29 5.95 -7.82
N ILE A 155 10.75 7.17 -7.67
CA ILE A 155 9.66 7.69 -8.53
C ILE A 155 10.05 7.65 -10.00
N ALA A 156 11.25 8.14 -10.36
CA ALA A 156 11.70 8.17 -11.75
C ALA A 156 11.72 6.76 -12.39
N LEU A 157 12.23 5.77 -11.67
CA LEU A 157 12.28 4.39 -12.15
C LEU A 157 10.88 3.77 -12.24
N SER A 158 10.03 4.05 -11.25
CA SER A 158 8.65 3.55 -11.22
C SER A 158 7.84 4.04 -12.42
N ILE A 159 7.88 5.34 -12.74
CA ILE A 159 7.15 5.89 -13.90
C ILE A 159 7.77 5.47 -15.24
N LEU A 160 9.09 5.30 -15.30
CA LEU A 160 9.75 4.80 -16.50
C LEU A 160 9.31 3.37 -16.83
N ASN A 161 9.33 2.47 -15.86
CA ASN A 161 9.02 1.06 -16.06
C ASN A 161 7.53 0.82 -16.35
N THR A 162 6.67 1.67 -15.81
CA THR A 162 5.21 1.52 -15.95
C THR A 162 4.59 2.39 -17.04
N ARG A 163 5.37 3.20 -17.77
CA ARG A 163 4.85 4.21 -18.71
C ARG A 163 3.88 3.66 -19.76
N LYS A 164 4.12 2.44 -20.25
CA LYS A 164 3.29 1.83 -21.30
C LYS A 164 1.94 1.34 -20.80
N ILE A 165 1.85 0.92 -19.54
CA ILE A 165 0.62 0.35 -18.99
C ILE A 165 -0.39 1.41 -18.57
N PHE A 166 0.03 2.65 -18.31
CA PHE A 166 -0.88 3.75 -17.99
C PHE A 166 -1.55 4.33 -19.23
N LYS A 167 -2.83 4.65 -19.07
CA LYS A 167 -3.56 5.53 -20.01
C LYS A 167 -3.08 6.96 -19.89
N SER A 168 -3.17 7.75 -20.97
CA SER A 168 -3.05 9.20 -20.90
C SER A 168 -4.09 9.76 -19.93
N GLY A 169 -3.71 10.70 -19.06
CA GLY A 169 -4.52 11.18 -17.93
C GLY A 169 -4.51 10.28 -16.70
N GLY A 170 -3.91 9.09 -16.78
CA GLY A 170 -3.77 8.19 -15.63
C GLY A 170 -2.81 8.72 -14.55
N ALA A 171 -3.01 8.32 -13.31
CA ALA A 171 -2.21 8.77 -12.18
C ALA A 171 -1.62 7.62 -11.35
N PHE A 172 -0.35 7.80 -10.98
CA PHE A 172 0.35 6.91 -10.08
C PHE A 172 0.63 7.63 -8.75
N PHE A 173 0.16 7.07 -7.65
CA PHE A 173 0.32 7.58 -6.29
C PHE A 173 1.44 6.81 -5.58
N HIS A 174 2.49 7.53 -5.21
CA HIS A 174 3.67 6.99 -4.55
C HIS A 174 3.65 7.37 -3.06
N MET A 175 3.60 6.38 -2.17
CA MET A 175 3.81 6.61 -0.74
C MET A 175 5.30 6.68 -0.46
N LYS A 176 5.75 7.81 0.08
CA LYS A 176 7.17 8.15 0.25
C LYS A 176 7.48 8.65 1.67
N SER A 177 8.73 8.49 2.08
CA SER A 177 9.28 9.08 3.31
C SER A 177 9.80 10.49 3.06
N GLU A 178 10.59 11.05 3.98
CA GLU A 178 11.11 12.42 3.97
C GLU A 178 11.89 12.82 2.70
N GLU A 179 12.47 11.85 1.99
CA GLU A 179 13.27 12.09 0.77
C GLU A 179 12.42 12.36 -0.49
N TRP A 180 11.10 12.42 -0.39
CA TRP A 180 10.20 12.53 -1.54
C TRP A 180 10.49 13.74 -2.44
N ALA A 181 10.86 14.87 -1.84
CA ALA A 181 11.14 16.10 -2.60
C ALA A 181 12.40 15.93 -3.48
N LYS A 182 13.43 15.25 -2.95
CA LYS A 182 14.61 14.89 -3.71
C LYS A 182 14.29 13.91 -4.83
N GLU A 183 13.46 12.89 -4.56
CA GLU A 183 13.04 11.95 -5.61
C GLU A 183 12.29 12.65 -6.75
N ILE A 184 11.51 13.70 -6.49
CA ILE A 184 10.89 14.51 -7.54
C ILE A 184 11.94 15.31 -8.32
N ALA A 185 12.89 15.95 -7.62
CA ALA A 185 13.96 16.71 -8.25
C ALA A 185 14.87 15.86 -9.14
N ASP A 186 15.05 14.58 -8.77
CA ASP A 186 15.86 13.60 -9.50
C ASP A 186 15.13 13.00 -10.74
N ILE A 187 13.87 13.38 -11.01
CA ILE A 187 13.16 12.93 -12.22
C ILE A 187 13.82 13.54 -13.46
N PRO A 188 14.33 12.74 -14.41
CA PRO A 188 14.89 13.25 -15.64
C PRO A 188 13.90 14.13 -16.43
N SER A 189 14.38 15.25 -16.99
CA SER A 189 13.54 16.20 -17.75
C SER A 189 12.77 15.54 -18.91
N GLN A 190 13.35 14.51 -19.53
CA GLN A 190 12.71 13.71 -20.57
C GLN A 190 11.43 13.03 -20.05
N LEU A 191 11.45 12.53 -18.80
CA LEU A 191 10.25 11.92 -18.19
C LEU A 191 9.20 12.96 -17.82
N CYS A 192 9.61 14.19 -17.45
CA CYS A 192 8.70 15.29 -17.18
C CYS A 192 7.91 15.74 -18.44
N SER A 193 8.38 15.37 -19.65
CA SER A 193 7.61 15.58 -20.89
C SER A 193 6.40 14.63 -21.00
N TYR A 194 6.37 13.54 -20.25
CA TYR A 194 5.30 12.52 -20.26
C TYR A 194 4.56 12.43 -18.93
N TRP A 195 5.20 12.84 -17.83
CA TRP A 195 4.66 12.73 -16.48
C TRP A 195 4.77 14.05 -15.73
N GLN A 196 3.68 14.47 -15.13
CA GLN A 196 3.61 15.66 -14.28
C GLN A 196 3.58 15.24 -12.81
N PRO A 197 4.65 15.47 -12.03
CA PRO A 197 4.65 15.20 -10.61
C PRO A 197 3.93 16.31 -9.83
N SER A 198 3.26 15.94 -8.75
CA SER A 198 2.67 16.85 -7.77
C SER A 198 2.61 16.17 -6.39
N ALA A 199 2.81 16.93 -5.31
CA ALA A 199 2.59 16.42 -3.96
C ALA A 199 1.11 16.59 -3.60
N LEU A 200 0.46 15.54 -3.07
CA LEU A 200 -0.88 15.65 -2.48
C LEU A 200 -0.82 16.21 -1.06
N GLY A 201 0.32 16.07 -0.39
CA GLY A 201 0.56 16.57 0.95
C GLY A 201 1.50 15.68 1.75
N GLU A 202 2.06 16.28 2.79
CA GLU A 202 2.82 15.57 3.82
C GLU A 202 1.91 15.20 4.99
N TYR A 203 2.30 14.15 5.70
CA TYR A 203 1.62 13.74 6.92
C TYR A 203 2.61 13.12 7.92
N LYS A 204 2.22 13.09 9.19
CA LYS A 204 2.92 12.36 10.25
C LYS A 204 2.06 11.19 10.70
N LEU A 205 2.73 10.14 11.18
CA LEU A 205 2.04 9.05 11.86
C LEU A 205 1.60 9.50 13.25
N PRO A 206 0.62 8.81 13.86
CA PRO A 206 0.18 9.09 15.23
C PRO A 206 1.27 8.92 16.28
N ILE A 207 2.38 8.29 15.91
CA ILE A 207 3.58 8.11 16.75
C ILE A 207 4.84 8.50 15.98
N GLY A 208 5.83 9.02 16.71
CA GLY A 208 7.11 9.46 16.12
C GLY A 208 7.01 10.80 15.41
N GLU A 209 8.13 11.25 14.86
CA GLU A 209 8.26 12.56 14.22
C GLU A 209 8.51 12.47 12.71
N ILE A 210 8.68 11.24 12.17
CA ILE A 210 8.98 11.04 10.75
C ILE A 210 7.81 11.51 9.90
N ARG A 211 8.13 12.28 8.88
CA ARG A 211 7.19 12.76 7.87
C ARG A 211 7.13 11.81 6.69
N PHE A 212 5.95 11.68 6.15
CA PHE A 212 5.65 10.92 4.96
C PHE A 212 4.92 11.82 3.97
N ALA A 213 4.87 11.41 2.71
CA ALA A 213 4.11 12.12 1.70
C ALA A 213 3.45 11.15 0.71
N VAL A 214 2.37 11.60 0.10
CA VAL A 214 1.83 11.01 -1.11
C VAL A 214 2.21 11.91 -2.28
N VAL A 215 3.03 11.39 -3.18
CA VAL A 215 3.38 12.04 -4.44
C VAL A 215 2.52 11.43 -5.54
N LYS A 216 1.89 12.27 -6.33
CA LYS A 216 1.12 11.90 -7.52
C LYS A 216 1.94 12.22 -8.77
N THR A 217 2.09 11.27 -9.66
CA THR A 217 2.57 11.53 -11.04
C THR A 217 1.43 11.27 -12.01
N THR A 218 1.10 12.24 -12.85
CA THR A 218 0.02 12.12 -13.85
C THR A 218 0.65 11.95 -15.23
N LYS A 219 0.25 10.91 -15.96
CA LYS A 219 0.67 10.73 -17.37
C LYS A 219 -0.05 11.73 -18.23
N ILE A 220 0.68 12.64 -18.88
CA ILE A 220 0.12 13.77 -19.66
C ILE A 220 0.08 13.49 -21.16
N LYS A 221 0.84 12.53 -21.64
CA LYS A 221 0.83 12.05 -23.03
C LYS A 221 1.42 10.63 -23.15
N ASP A 222 1.17 9.99 -24.26
CA ASP A 222 1.70 8.66 -24.65
C ASP A 222 3.11 8.75 -25.23
#